data_1d0353255ed611728c0b85ac028e9332
#
_entry.id   1d0353255ed611728c0b85ac028e9332
#
_cell.length_a   1.000
_cell.length_b   1.000
_cell.length_c   1.000
_cell.angle_alpha   90.00
_cell.angle_beta   90.00
_cell.angle_gamma   90.00
#
_symmetry.space_group_name_H-M   'P 1'
#
loop_
_entity.id
_entity.type
_entity.pdbx_description
1 polymer ?
#
loop_
_entity_poly.entity_id
_entity_poly.type
_entity_poly.pdbx_seq_one_letter_code
_entity_poly.pdbx_strand_id
1 'polypeptide(L)'
;MKPLQLTSSTHAFAYSVYGKQAGFGALILAGVVTVKALSALVFLPVIGAAFLFAGLVGLYAIRAASKAPNPEPGLRLERVACWVLLLVNLSLSVSLLLAYGLSSALFAQVYVLGVAFGCAGRIRQIKHDRARLRAALTQARPADDATLAEPPNDDR
;
A
#
# COMPACT_ATOMS: atom_id res chain seq x y z
N MET A 1 10.11 21.58 14.63
CA MET A 1 10.02 20.86 13.33
C MET A 1 8.56 20.81 12.89
N LYS A 2 8.21 21.31 11.70
CA LYS A 2 6.85 21.11 11.15
C LYS A 2 6.70 19.63 10.81
N PRO A 3 5.63 18.94 11.27
CA PRO A 3 5.39 17.55 10.87
C PRO A 3 5.27 17.50 9.34
N LEU A 4 5.94 16.52 8.72
CA LEU A 4 5.81 16.25 7.30
C LEU A 4 4.32 15.99 7.04
N GLN A 5 3.61 16.99 6.51
CA GLN A 5 2.23 16.80 6.07
C GLN A 5 2.26 15.93 4.81
N LEU A 6 2.11 14.63 5.01
CA LEU A 6 1.74 13.71 3.92
C LEU A 6 0.44 14.24 3.34
N THR A 7 0.46 14.60 2.07
CA THR A 7 -0.67 15.29 1.40
C THR A 7 -1.96 14.53 1.60
N SER A 8 -2.96 15.17 2.22
CA SER A 8 -4.24 14.57 2.63
C SER A 8 -5.04 13.91 1.48
N SER A 9 -4.86 14.38 0.25
CA SER A 9 -5.52 13.84 -0.94
C SER A 9 -5.08 12.41 -1.30
N THR A 10 -3.80 12.07 -1.10
CA THR A 10 -3.26 10.73 -1.34
C THR A 10 -3.80 9.69 -0.36
N HIS A 11 -4.10 10.09 0.87
CA HIS A 11 -4.69 9.19 1.87
C HIS A 11 -6.12 8.81 1.53
N ALA A 12 -6.97 9.75 1.09
CA ALA A 12 -8.36 9.47 0.74
C ALA A 12 -8.48 8.45 -0.40
N PHE A 13 -7.65 8.60 -1.45
CA PHE A 13 -7.61 7.64 -2.55
C PHE A 13 -7.15 6.25 -2.07
N ALA A 14 -6.08 6.19 -1.29
CA ALA A 14 -5.54 4.94 -0.79
C ALA A 14 -6.53 4.21 0.14
N TYR A 15 -7.21 4.93 1.04
CA TYR A 15 -8.30 4.39 1.87
C TYR A 15 -9.42 3.78 1.03
N SER A 16 -9.84 4.48 -0.03
CA SER A 16 -10.89 4.00 -0.93
C SER A 16 -10.47 2.71 -1.65
N VAL A 17 -9.23 2.65 -2.16
CA VAL A 17 -8.72 1.46 -2.86
C VAL A 17 -8.63 0.28 -1.90
N TYR A 18 -7.97 0.43 -0.76
CA TYR A 18 -7.82 -0.68 0.20
C TYR A 18 -9.15 -1.15 0.77
N GLY A 19 -10.07 -0.24 1.09
CA GLY A 19 -11.40 -0.58 1.56
C GLY A 19 -12.21 -1.38 0.53
N LYS A 20 -12.18 -0.97 -0.74
CA LYS A 20 -12.84 -1.70 -1.84
C LYS A 20 -12.22 -3.08 -2.05
N GLN A 21 -10.90 -3.21 -1.99
CA GLN A 21 -10.22 -4.49 -2.14
C GLN A 21 -10.50 -5.44 -0.98
N ALA A 22 -10.51 -4.94 0.25
CA ALA A 22 -10.92 -5.74 1.42
C ALA A 22 -12.38 -6.21 1.31
N GLY A 23 -13.30 -5.32 0.93
CA GLY A 23 -14.70 -5.65 0.69
C GLY A 23 -14.88 -6.69 -0.40
N PHE A 24 -14.17 -6.53 -1.52
CA PHE A 24 -14.20 -7.49 -2.63
C PHE A 24 -13.67 -8.86 -2.19
N GLY A 25 -12.58 -8.90 -1.44
CA GLY A 25 -12.05 -10.13 -0.85
C GLY A 25 -13.05 -10.84 0.07
N ALA A 26 -13.74 -10.07 0.93
CA ALA A 26 -14.78 -10.60 1.80
C ALA A 26 -15.96 -11.19 1.01
N LEU A 27 -16.40 -10.53 -0.06
CA LEU A 27 -17.48 -11.02 -0.93
C LEU A 27 -17.10 -12.31 -1.66
N ILE A 28 -15.84 -12.45 -2.09
CA ILE A 28 -15.34 -13.70 -2.68
C ILE A 28 -15.38 -14.82 -1.62
N LEU A 29 -14.88 -14.57 -0.41
CA LEU A 29 -14.84 -15.57 0.66
C LEU A 29 -16.23 -15.98 1.14
N ALA A 30 -17.19 -15.05 1.11
CA ALA A 30 -18.58 -15.32 1.40
C ALA A 30 -19.32 -16.07 0.27
N GLY A 31 -18.66 -16.36 -0.85
CA GLY A 31 -19.27 -17.04 -1.99
C GLY A 31 -20.26 -16.18 -2.80
N VAL A 32 -20.35 -14.88 -2.50
CA VAL A 32 -21.25 -13.94 -3.20
C VAL A 32 -20.73 -13.65 -4.62
N VAL A 33 -19.41 -13.56 -4.76
CA VAL A 33 -18.75 -13.37 -6.06
C VAL A 33 -18.11 -14.69 -6.49
N THR A 34 -18.68 -15.30 -7.51
CA THR A 34 -18.14 -16.50 -8.16
C THR A 34 -17.60 -16.14 -9.53
N VAL A 35 -16.32 -16.36 -9.77
CA VAL A 35 -15.71 -16.20 -11.09
C VAL A 35 -15.59 -17.60 -11.70
N LYS A 36 -16.46 -17.94 -12.65
CA LYS A 36 -16.50 -19.29 -13.27
C LYS A 36 -15.14 -19.74 -13.83
N ALA A 37 -14.31 -18.79 -14.25
CA ALA A 37 -12.97 -19.06 -14.75
C ALA A 37 -11.96 -19.48 -13.70
N LEU A 38 -12.18 -19.10 -12.45
CA LEU A 38 -11.37 -19.46 -11.30
C LEU A 38 -12.00 -20.62 -10.51
N SER A 39 -13.01 -21.27 -11.08
CA SER A 39 -13.73 -22.42 -10.51
C SER A 39 -12.91 -23.71 -10.39
N ALA A 40 -11.61 -23.70 -10.72
CA ALA A 40 -10.67 -24.58 -10.07
C ALA A 40 -10.65 -24.19 -8.59
N LEU A 41 -11.64 -24.60 -7.89
CA LEU A 41 -12.08 -24.56 -6.49
C LEU A 41 -11.08 -24.12 -5.40
N VAL A 42 -9.79 -24.12 -5.67
CA VAL A 42 -8.72 -23.82 -4.68
C VAL A 42 -8.22 -22.38 -4.81
N PHE A 43 -8.21 -21.80 -6.00
CA PHE A 43 -7.61 -20.48 -6.21
C PHE A 43 -8.50 -19.31 -5.78
N LEU A 44 -9.82 -19.44 -5.92
CA LEU A 44 -10.73 -18.35 -5.60
C LEU A 44 -10.69 -17.93 -4.11
N PRO A 45 -10.75 -18.87 -3.13
CA PRO A 45 -10.59 -18.53 -1.73
C PRO A 45 -9.22 -17.91 -1.41
N VAL A 46 -8.15 -18.39 -2.04
CA VAL A 46 -6.79 -17.83 -1.85
C VAL A 46 -6.72 -16.39 -2.35
N ILE A 47 -7.28 -16.10 -3.52
CA ILE A 47 -7.38 -14.75 -4.08
C ILE A 47 -8.23 -13.85 -3.17
N GLY A 48 -9.39 -14.35 -2.72
CA GLY A 48 -10.25 -13.63 -1.80
C GLY A 48 -9.57 -13.30 -0.48
N ALA A 49 -8.87 -14.27 0.11
CA ALA A 49 -8.08 -14.08 1.32
C ALA A 49 -6.94 -13.07 1.10
N ALA A 50 -6.25 -13.13 -0.03
CA ALA A 50 -5.18 -12.19 -0.36
C ALA A 50 -5.70 -10.75 -0.52
N PHE A 51 -6.85 -10.55 -1.18
CA PHE A 51 -7.50 -9.24 -1.27
C PHE A 51 -7.93 -8.71 0.09
N LEU A 52 -8.60 -9.54 0.90
CA LEU A 52 -9.06 -9.17 2.23
C LEU A 52 -7.86 -8.78 3.11
N PHE A 53 -6.87 -9.65 3.19
CA PHE A 53 -5.68 -9.43 4.02
C PHE A 53 -4.91 -8.19 3.58
N ALA A 54 -4.56 -8.07 2.30
CA ALA A 54 -3.80 -6.93 1.80
C ALA A 54 -4.57 -5.61 1.90
N GLY A 55 -5.90 -5.63 1.72
CA GLY A 55 -6.76 -4.47 1.94
C GLY A 55 -6.76 -4.01 3.40
N LEU A 56 -6.94 -4.93 4.36
CA LEU A 56 -6.91 -4.63 5.79
C LEU A 56 -5.53 -4.16 6.26
N VAL A 57 -4.47 -4.84 5.81
CA VAL A 57 -3.08 -4.44 6.11
C VAL A 57 -2.78 -3.05 5.56
N GLY A 58 -3.24 -2.74 4.34
CA GLY A 58 -3.08 -1.41 3.75
C GLY A 58 -3.80 -0.33 4.54
N LEU A 59 -5.04 -0.55 4.97
CA LEU A 59 -5.79 0.37 5.83
C LEU A 59 -5.10 0.61 7.17
N TYR A 60 -4.64 -0.46 7.81
CA TYR A 60 -3.89 -0.39 9.06
C TYR A 60 -2.57 0.39 8.87
N ALA A 61 -1.83 0.10 7.82
CA ALA A 61 -0.54 0.71 7.51
C ALA A 61 -0.65 2.24 7.35
N ILE A 62 -1.66 2.72 6.59
CA ILE A 62 -1.92 4.16 6.45
C ILE A 62 -2.24 4.78 7.80
N ARG A 63 -3.11 4.13 8.59
CA ARG A 63 -3.50 4.64 9.90
C ARG A 63 -2.31 4.68 10.88
N ALA A 64 -1.46 3.66 10.83
CA ALA A 64 -0.23 3.62 11.63
C ALA A 64 0.75 4.72 11.21
N ALA A 65 0.98 4.90 9.90
CA ALA A 65 1.86 5.94 9.37
C ALA A 65 1.38 7.36 9.71
N SER A 66 0.04 7.59 9.72
CA SER A 66 -0.51 8.92 10.00
C SER A 66 -0.47 9.32 11.48
N LYS A 67 -0.42 8.36 12.39
CA LYS A 67 -0.47 8.60 13.85
C LYS A 67 0.88 8.48 14.55
N ALA A 68 1.82 7.77 13.97
CA ALA A 68 3.12 7.52 14.57
C ALA A 68 4.07 8.71 14.40
N PRO A 69 4.91 9.01 15.39
CA PRO A 69 5.99 9.99 15.26
C PRO A 69 7.01 9.57 14.19
N ASN A 70 7.21 8.26 14.00
CA ASN A 70 8.00 7.72 12.91
C ASN A 70 7.07 6.96 11.92
N PRO A 71 6.80 7.49 10.71
CA PRO A 71 5.92 6.86 9.75
C PRO A 71 6.58 5.70 8.97
N GLU A 72 7.90 5.49 9.09
CA GLU A 72 8.63 4.52 8.27
C GLU A 72 8.10 3.08 8.37
N PRO A 73 7.77 2.51 9.55
CA PRO A 73 7.20 1.17 9.64
C PRO A 73 5.86 1.03 8.91
N GLY A 74 4.98 2.04 9.04
CA GLY A 74 3.70 2.07 8.33
C GLY A 74 3.89 2.09 6.81
N LEU A 75 4.80 2.92 6.30
CA LEU A 75 5.12 2.99 4.87
C LEU A 75 5.72 1.67 4.33
N ARG A 76 6.51 0.95 5.15
CA ARG A 76 7.00 -0.39 4.76
C ARG A 76 5.85 -1.38 4.61
N LEU A 77 4.96 -1.40 5.59
CA LEU A 77 3.81 -2.30 5.59
C LEU A 77 2.84 -1.99 4.45
N GLU A 78 2.56 -0.70 4.20
CA GLU A 78 1.77 -0.26 3.06
C GLU A 78 2.38 -0.72 1.73
N ARG A 79 3.69 -0.63 1.58
CA ARG A 79 4.39 -1.11 0.39
C ARG A 79 4.19 -2.61 0.15
N VAL A 80 4.24 -3.42 1.21
CA VAL A 80 3.97 -4.87 1.11
C VAL A 80 2.53 -5.11 0.66
N ALA A 81 1.57 -4.44 1.28
CA ALA A 81 0.15 -4.53 0.88
C ALA A 81 -0.04 -4.16 -0.61
N CYS A 82 0.59 -3.07 -1.08
CA CYS A 82 0.55 -2.69 -2.50
C CYS A 82 1.13 -3.77 -3.43
N TRP A 83 2.24 -4.41 -3.06
CA TRP A 83 2.82 -5.49 -3.85
C TRP A 83 1.89 -6.69 -3.94
N VAL A 84 1.29 -7.10 -2.82
CA VAL A 84 0.31 -8.20 -2.79
C VAL A 84 -0.88 -7.86 -3.70
N LEU A 85 -1.47 -6.67 -3.55
CA LEU A 85 -2.59 -6.22 -4.39
C LEU A 85 -2.22 -6.15 -5.87
N LEU A 86 -1.03 -5.67 -6.21
CA LEU A 86 -0.52 -5.63 -7.59
C LEU A 86 -0.48 -7.02 -8.19
N LEU A 87 0.15 -7.98 -7.50
CA LEU A 87 0.29 -9.35 -7.98
C LEU A 87 -1.07 -10.05 -8.11
N VAL A 88 -1.94 -9.91 -7.12
CA VAL A 88 -3.27 -10.53 -7.15
C VAL A 88 -4.14 -9.95 -8.26
N ASN A 89 -4.11 -8.62 -8.47
CA ASN A 89 -4.85 -7.98 -9.56
C ASN A 89 -4.30 -8.41 -10.93
N LEU A 90 -2.97 -8.50 -11.11
CA LEU A 90 -2.39 -9.00 -12.36
C LEU A 90 -2.77 -10.46 -12.62
N SER A 91 -2.72 -11.32 -11.60
CA SER A 91 -3.15 -12.72 -11.72
C SER A 91 -4.62 -12.84 -12.10
N LEU A 92 -5.48 -12.01 -11.46
CA LEU A 92 -6.89 -11.95 -11.79
C LEU A 92 -7.12 -11.46 -13.23
N SER A 93 -6.37 -10.45 -13.67
CA SER A 93 -6.43 -9.93 -15.04
C SER A 93 -6.12 -11.02 -16.08
N VAL A 94 -5.01 -11.74 -15.87
CA VAL A 94 -4.63 -12.87 -16.74
C VAL A 94 -5.72 -13.95 -16.76
N SER A 95 -6.23 -14.32 -15.59
CA SER A 95 -7.28 -15.34 -15.46
C SER A 95 -8.56 -14.94 -16.19
N LEU A 96 -8.98 -13.68 -16.07
CA LEU A 96 -10.16 -13.16 -16.78
C LEU A 96 -9.94 -13.15 -18.31
N LEU A 97 -8.74 -12.78 -18.75
CA LEU A 97 -8.39 -12.76 -20.17
C LEU A 97 -8.45 -14.16 -20.78
N LEU A 98 -7.88 -15.15 -20.09
CA LEU A 98 -7.86 -16.54 -20.54
C LEU A 98 -9.27 -17.17 -20.58
N ALA A 99 -10.13 -16.79 -19.63
CA ALA A 99 -11.46 -17.38 -19.52
C ALA A 99 -12.51 -16.77 -20.43
N TYR A 100 -12.49 -15.47 -20.62
CA TYR A 100 -13.57 -14.74 -21.30
C TYR A 100 -13.13 -14.04 -22.58
N GLY A 101 -11.82 -14.00 -22.86
CA GLY A 101 -11.27 -13.21 -23.94
C GLY A 101 -11.33 -11.70 -23.68
N LEU A 102 -10.72 -10.93 -24.58
CA LEU A 102 -10.58 -9.48 -24.39
C LEU A 102 -11.92 -8.74 -24.46
N SER A 103 -12.78 -9.10 -25.41
CA SER A 103 -14.04 -8.39 -25.65
C SER A 103 -15.04 -8.52 -24.52
N SER A 104 -15.18 -9.72 -23.95
CA SER A 104 -16.17 -10.01 -22.91
C SER A 104 -15.72 -9.55 -21.51
N ALA A 105 -14.41 -9.40 -21.30
CA ALA A 105 -13.85 -9.01 -20.01
C ALA A 105 -13.38 -7.54 -19.95
N LEU A 106 -13.62 -6.74 -20.98
CA LEU A 106 -13.02 -5.42 -21.14
C LEU A 106 -13.20 -4.51 -19.90
N PHE A 107 -14.42 -4.39 -19.39
CA PHE A 107 -14.70 -3.53 -18.22
C PHE A 107 -14.00 -4.03 -16.95
N ALA A 108 -14.03 -5.35 -16.73
CA ALA A 108 -13.34 -5.96 -15.60
C ALA A 108 -11.82 -5.77 -15.71
N GLN A 109 -11.28 -5.90 -16.92
CA GLN A 109 -9.86 -5.69 -17.21
C GLN A 109 -9.43 -4.25 -16.94
N VAL A 110 -10.19 -3.26 -17.40
CA VAL A 110 -9.90 -1.83 -17.16
C VAL A 110 -9.87 -1.54 -15.67
N TYR A 111 -10.84 -2.07 -14.90
CA TYR A 111 -10.86 -1.89 -13.46
C TYR A 111 -9.65 -2.53 -12.77
N VAL A 112 -9.39 -3.81 -13.06
CA VAL A 112 -8.32 -4.60 -12.42
C VAL A 112 -6.94 -4.00 -12.75
N LEU A 113 -6.70 -3.66 -14.01
CA LEU A 113 -5.47 -3.00 -14.44
C LEU A 113 -5.34 -1.60 -13.85
N GLY A 114 -6.44 -0.84 -13.77
CA GLY A 114 -6.45 0.48 -13.12
C GLY A 114 -6.00 0.41 -11.67
N VAL A 115 -6.47 -0.58 -10.91
CA VAL A 115 -6.01 -0.82 -9.53
C VAL A 115 -4.54 -1.24 -9.51
N ALA A 116 -4.10 -2.12 -10.40
CA ALA A 116 -2.71 -2.55 -10.49
C ALA A 116 -1.76 -1.36 -10.77
N PHE A 117 -2.11 -0.49 -11.73
CA PHE A 117 -1.35 0.73 -12.01
C PHE A 117 -1.36 1.70 -10.83
N GLY A 118 -2.50 1.85 -10.14
CA GLY A 118 -2.60 2.65 -8.92
C GLY A 118 -1.66 2.14 -7.82
N CYS A 119 -1.60 0.83 -7.61
CA CYS A 119 -0.67 0.20 -6.67
C CYS A 119 0.80 0.42 -7.07
N ALA A 120 1.14 0.28 -8.36
CA ALA A 120 2.49 0.54 -8.87
C ALA A 120 2.90 2.02 -8.67
N GLY A 121 2.00 2.95 -8.94
CA GLY A 121 2.20 4.38 -8.67
C GLY A 121 2.44 4.66 -7.19
N ARG A 122 1.63 4.04 -6.32
CA ARG A 122 1.77 4.19 -4.86
C ARG A 122 3.09 3.62 -4.34
N ILE A 123 3.54 2.48 -4.86
CA ILE A 123 4.85 1.89 -4.51
C ILE A 123 5.99 2.87 -4.83
N ARG A 124 5.94 3.52 -6.00
CA ARG A 124 6.94 4.54 -6.40
C ARG A 124 6.89 5.74 -5.44
N GLN A 125 5.70 6.23 -5.10
CA GLN A 125 5.52 7.35 -4.18
C GLN A 125 6.08 7.02 -2.79
N ILE A 126 5.76 5.86 -2.22
CA ILE A 126 6.29 5.40 -0.93
C ILE A 126 7.82 5.36 -0.95
N LYS A 127 8.43 4.93 -2.07
CA LYS A 127 9.89 4.94 -2.22
C LYS A 127 10.47 6.35 -2.12
N HIS A 128 9.84 7.34 -2.76
CA HIS A 128 10.24 8.74 -2.69
C HIS A 128 10.05 9.33 -1.30
N ASP A 129 8.91 9.07 -0.66
CA ASP A 129 8.61 9.58 0.68
C ASP A 129 9.62 9.04 1.71
N ARG A 130 9.99 7.77 1.62
CA ARG A 130 11.04 7.17 2.47
C ARG A 130 12.41 7.78 2.22
N ALA A 131 12.76 8.08 0.97
CA ALA A 131 14.04 8.74 0.67
C ALA A 131 14.10 10.14 1.28
N ARG A 132 13.01 10.92 1.16
CA ARG A 132 12.89 12.25 1.78
C ARG A 132 12.97 12.19 3.31
N LEU A 133 12.30 11.21 3.92
CA LEU A 133 12.33 11.02 5.37
C LEU A 133 13.76 10.73 5.86
N ARG A 134 14.48 9.85 5.18
CA ARG A 134 15.87 9.53 5.52
C ARG A 134 16.79 10.73 5.36
N ALA A 135 16.65 11.50 4.29
CA ALA A 135 17.44 12.72 4.08
C ALA A 135 17.21 13.74 5.21
N ALA A 136 15.95 13.94 5.62
CA ALA A 136 15.60 14.83 6.72
C ALA A 136 16.21 14.36 8.06
N LEU A 137 16.19 13.06 8.34
CA LEU A 137 16.81 12.49 9.56
C LEU A 137 18.33 12.63 9.56
N THR A 138 18.97 12.47 8.40
CA THR A 138 20.42 12.65 8.27
C THR A 138 20.83 14.11 8.48
N GLN A 139 20.02 15.07 8.03
CA GLN A 139 20.27 16.50 8.23
C GLN A 139 20.06 16.96 9.67
N ALA A 140 19.17 16.31 10.43
CA ALA A 140 18.90 16.65 11.82
C ALA A 140 19.99 16.17 12.79
N ARG A 141 20.76 15.14 12.44
CA ARG A 141 21.75 14.51 13.30
C ARG A 141 22.99 15.39 13.62
N PRO A 142 23.56 16.20 12.70
CA PRO A 142 24.75 16.99 13.01
C PRO A 142 24.55 18.10 14.03
N ALA A 143 23.33 18.57 14.24
CA ALA A 143 23.03 19.64 15.18
C ALA A 143 23.08 19.18 16.66
N ASP A 144 22.73 17.92 16.92
CA ASP A 144 22.76 17.36 18.28
C ASP A 144 24.18 17.02 18.72
N ASP A 145 25.07 16.57 17.80
CA ASP A 145 26.45 16.26 18.10
C ASP A 145 27.29 17.54 18.36
N ALA A 146 26.92 18.66 17.73
CA ALA A 146 27.60 19.94 17.92
C ALA A 146 27.29 20.59 19.30
N THR A 147 26.11 20.36 19.88
CA THR A 147 25.73 20.86 21.19
C THR A 147 26.34 20.07 22.34
N LEU A 148 26.77 18.85 22.11
CA LEU A 148 27.45 18.00 23.11
C LEU A 148 28.97 18.22 23.14
N ALA A 149 29.53 18.95 22.16
CA ALA A 149 30.95 19.24 22.06
C ALA A 149 31.39 20.56 22.68
N GLU A 150 30.50 21.27 23.38
CA GLU A 150 30.89 22.49 24.14
C GLU A 150 31.71 22.06 25.36
N PRO A 151 33.04 22.38 25.41
CA PRO A 151 33.86 22.01 26.55
C PRO A 151 33.39 22.76 27.79
N PRO A 152 33.48 22.16 28.99
CA PRO A 152 33.13 22.85 30.23
C PRO A 152 34.01 24.11 30.33
N ASN A 153 33.33 25.26 30.45
CA ASN A 153 33.96 26.54 30.68
C ASN A 153 34.73 26.45 32.00
N ASP A 154 36.05 26.38 31.90
CA ASP A 154 36.96 26.31 33.03
C ASP A 154 37.23 27.75 33.51
N ASP A 155 36.23 28.35 34.17
CA ASP A 155 36.38 29.63 34.85
C ASP A 155 37.15 29.39 36.14
N ARG A 156 38.50 29.59 36.08
CA ARG A 156 39.37 29.85 37.24
C ARG A 156 39.68 31.31 37.37
#